data_ccd042d3dc3cc77bd10e9a447c679c1e
#
_entry.id   ccd042d3dc3cc77bd10e9a447c679c1e
#
_cell.length_a   1.000
_cell.length_b   1.000
_cell.length_c   1.000
_cell.angle_alpha   90.00
_cell.angle_beta   90.00
_cell.angle_gamma   90.00
#
_symmetry.space_group_name_H-M   'P 1'
#
loop_
_entity.id
_entity.type
_entity.pdbx_description
1 polymer ?
#
loop_
_entity_poly.entity_id
_entity_poly.type
_entity_poly.pdbx_seq_one_letter_code
_entity_poly.pdbx_strand_id
1 'polypeptide(L)'
;MADSVKEIFDNMAANFNSEKAAGVKAVYQWDITGDGGGSWNAEIADQACNVSEGAHASPNITITVAAQDWLDIINGKLDGQMAFMSGKLKVKGDMS
;
A
#
# COMPACT_ATOMS: atom_id res chain seq x y z
N MET A 1 15.61 -6.17 -1.83
CA MET A 1 14.82 -6.35 -0.62
C MET A 1 14.64 -4.99 0.06
N ALA A 2 13.45 -4.67 0.50
CA ALA A 2 13.19 -3.39 1.12
C ALA A 2 13.62 -3.40 2.60
N ASP A 3 14.32 -2.35 3.01
CA ASP A 3 14.81 -2.20 4.38
C ASP A 3 13.94 -1.24 5.22
N SER A 4 13.08 -0.47 4.57
CA SER A 4 12.20 0.47 5.24
C SER A 4 10.88 0.61 4.51
N VAL A 5 9.86 1.07 5.22
CA VAL A 5 8.53 1.35 4.65
C VAL A 5 8.63 2.44 3.58
N LYS A 6 9.40 3.49 3.85
CA LYS A 6 9.58 4.57 2.87
C LYS A 6 10.15 4.04 1.55
N GLU A 7 11.11 3.13 1.61
CA GLU A 7 11.72 2.54 0.43
C GLU A 7 10.69 1.77 -0.41
N ILE A 8 9.77 1.06 0.23
CA ILE A 8 8.70 0.35 -0.47
C ILE A 8 7.86 1.33 -1.31
N PHE A 9 7.45 2.44 -0.72
CA PHE A 9 6.62 3.41 -1.42
C PHE A 9 7.40 4.22 -2.45
N ASP A 10 8.68 4.52 -2.19
CA ASP A 10 9.52 5.19 -3.16
C ASP A 10 9.69 4.38 -4.45
N ASN A 11 9.71 3.05 -4.33
CA ASN A 11 9.86 2.16 -5.47
C ASN A 11 8.53 1.76 -6.12
N MET A 12 7.41 2.03 -5.47
CA MET A 12 6.11 1.59 -5.96
C MET A 12 5.76 2.19 -7.32
N ALA A 13 5.96 3.49 -7.49
CA ALA A 13 5.70 4.16 -8.77
C ALA A 13 6.63 3.68 -9.87
N ALA A 14 7.90 3.42 -9.53
CA ALA A 14 8.89 2.93 -10.50
C ALA A 14 8.57 1.52 -11.00
N ASN A 15 7.94 0.70 -10.17
CA ASN A 15 7.60 -0.67 -10.51
C ASN A 15 6.15 -0.82 -10.99
N PHE A 16 5.44 0.27 -11.16
CA PHE A 16 4.06 0.26 -11.58
C PHE A 16 3.92 -0.21 -13.03
N ASN A 17 2.98 -1.14 -13.26
CA ASN A 17 2.70 -1.65 -14.60
C ASN A 17 1.52 -0.89 -15.20
N SER A 18 1.81 0.08 -16.08
CA SER A 18 0.79 0.93 -16.67
C SER A 18 -0.16 0.17 -17.61
N GLU A 19 0.31 -0.89 -18.24
CA GLU A 19 -0.53 -1.69 -19.14
C GLU A 19 -1.63 -2.41 -18.38
N LYS A 20 -1.30 -2.96 -17.21
CA LYS A 20 -2.27 -3.66 -16.37
C LYS A 20 -3.23 -2.69 -15.68
N ALA A 21 -2.90 -1.42 -15.65
CA ALA A 21 -3.73 -0.40 -15.02
C ALA A 21 -4.68 0.28 -16.00
N ALA A 22 -4.76 -0.17 -17.26
CA ALA A 22 -5.67 0.40 -18.24
C ALA A 22 -7.12 0.30 -17.74
N GLY A 23 -7.83 1.41 -17.70
CA GLY A 23 -9.20 1.48 -17.21
C GLY A 23 -9.35 1.46 -15.69
N VAL A 24 -8.25 1.35 -14.95
CA VAL A 24 -8.29 1.39 -13.48
C VAL A 24 -8.23 2.83 -13.01
N LYS A 25 -9.14 3.18 -12.10
CA LYS A 25 -9.14 4.47 -11.43
C LYS A 25 -9.47 4.21 -9.95
N ALA A 26 -8.48 4.36 -9.09
CA ALA A 26 -8.64 4.06 -7.67
C ALA A 26 -7.60 4.81 -6.84
N VAL A 27 -7.93 5.04 -5.58
CA VAL A 27 -7.04 5.64 -4.60
C VAL A 27 -6.85 4.65 -3.46
N TYR A 28 -5.61 4.28 -3.21
CA TYR A 28 -5.23 3.41 -2.10
C TYR A 28 -4.52 4.24 -1.05
N GLN A 29 -4.85 4.01 0.21
CA GLN A 29 -4.17 4.63 1.33
C GLN A 29 -3.62 3.56 2.25
N TRP A 30 -2.41 3.76 2.73
CA TRP A 30 -1.77 2.87 3.70
C TRP A 30 -1.52 3.65 4.98
N ASP A 31 -2.05 3.13 6.08
CA ASP A 31 -1.78 3.63 7.42
C ASP A 31 -0.87 2.62 8.11
N ILE A 32 0.41 2.93 8.12
CA ILE A 32 1.44 2.04 8.65
C ILE A 32 1.72 2.44 10.10
N THR A 33 1.47 1.56 11.04
CA THR A 33 1.60 1.85 12.47
C THR A 33 2.97 1.46 13.01
N GLY A 34 3.34 2.02 14.16
CA GLY A 34 4.58 1.69 14.85
C GLY A 34 5.78 2.50 14.37
N ASP A 35 6.96 2.17 14.88
CA ASP A 35 8.20 2.84 14.52
C ASP A 35 8.52 2.62 13.04
N GLY A 36 8.89 3.67 12.35
CA GLY A 36 9.17 3.62 10.93
C GLY A 36 7.93 3.64 10.06
N GLY A 37 6.75 3.78 10.65
CA GLY A 37 5.49 3.85 9.94
C GLY A 37 5.16 5.26 9.45
N GLY A 38 3.91 5.46 9.08
CA GLY A 38 3.39 6.72 8.57
C GLY A 38 2.22 6.44 7.65
N SER A 39 1.76 7.47 6.96
CA SER A 39 0.68 7.33 5.99
C SER A 39 1.19 7.62 4.59
N TRP A 40 0.76 6.83 3.63
CA TRP A 40 1.06 7.04 2.21
C TRP A 40 -0.21 6.79 1.41
N ASN A 41 -0.28 7.38 0.23
CA ASN A 41 -1.38 7.11 -0.69
C ASN A 41 -0.86 6.95 -2.11
N ALA A 42 -1.61 6.20 -2.92
CA ALA A 42 -1.32 6.03 -4.34
C ALA A 42 -2.60 6.29 -5.12
N GLU A 43 -2.54 7.27 -6.02
CA GLU A 43 -3.64 7.55 -6.95
C GLU A 43 -3.32 6.88 -8.28
N ILE A 44 -4.21 5.98 -8.70
CA ILE A 44 -4.09 5.28 -9.98
C ILE A 44 -5.18 5.80 -10.90
N ALA A 45 -4.78 6.44 -11.99
CA ALA A 45 -5.70 6.95 -13.00
C ALA A 45 -4.93 7.18 -14.30
N ASP A 46 -5.62 7.03 -15.42
CA ASP A 46 -5.04 7.29 -16.75
C ASP A 46 -3.73 6.52 -16.99
N GLN A 47 -3.65 5.29 -16.48
CA GLN A 47 -2.49 4.41 -16.58
C GLN A 47 -1.24 4.98 -15.88
N ALA A 48 -1.43 5.82 -14.88
CA ALA A 48 -0.35 6.38 -14.07
C ALA A 48 -0.58 6.09 -12.59
N CYS A 49 0.50 6.05 -11.83
CA CYS A 49 0.46 5.86 -10.39
C CYS A 49 1.24 7.00 -9.73
N ASN A 50 0.56 7.78 -8.92
CA ASN A 50 1.15 8.87 -8.16
C ASN A 50 1.16 8.51 -6.68
N VAL A 51 2.34 8.25 -6.13
CA VAL A 51 2.51 7.91 -4.73
C VAL A 51 2.93 9.16 -3.97
N SER A 52 2.25 9.45 -2.87
CA SER A 52 2.52 10.60 -2.03
C SER A 52 2.53 10.19 -0.56
N GLU A 53 3.33 10.90 0.23
CA GLU A 53 3.32 10.73 1.67
C GLU A 53 2.15 11.51 2.26
N GLY A 54 1.46 10.93 3.24
CA GLY A 54 0.32 11.55 3.90
C GLY A 54 -0.99 10.86 3.57
N ALA A 55 -2.05 11.29 4.25
CA ALA A 55 -3.39 10.75 4.07
C ALA A 55 -4.09 11.41 2.88
N HIS A 56 -4.82 10.61 2.12
CA HIS A 56 -5.67 11.12 1.04
C HIS A 56 -7.04 11.52 1.61
N ALA A 57 -7.64 12.57 1.06
CA ALA A 57 -8.94 13.04 1.53
C ALA A 57 -10.07 12.04 1.26
N SER A 58 -9.97 11.27 0.19
CA SER A 58 -11.06 10.37 -0.24
C SER A 58 -10.51 9.05 -0.80
N PRO A 59 -9.84 8.22 0.01
CA PRO A 59 -9.34 6.95 -0.49
C PRO A 59 -10.49 5.96 -0.75
N ASN A 60 -10.33 5.16 -1.80
CA ASN A 60 -11.27 4.06 -2.06
C ASN A 60 -11.02 2.90 -1.11
N ILE A 61 -9.74 2.64 -0.80
CA ILE A 61 -9.33 1.55 0.08
C ILE A 61 -8.28 2.08 1.04
N THR A 62 -8.42 1.75 2.32
CA THR A 62 -7.43 2.05 3.34
C THR A 62 -6.90 0.74 3.92
N ILE A 63 -5.59 0.58 3.91
CA ILE A 63 -4.90 -0.59 4.43
C ILE A 63 -4.14 -0.17 5.69
N THR A 64 -4.41 -0.84 6.80
CA THR A 64 -3.74 -0.58 8.08
C THR A 64 -2.92 -1.78 8.48
N VAL A 65 -1.63 -1.58 8.74
CA VAL A 65 -0.70 -2.66 9.07
C VAL A 65 0.49 -2.08 9.83
N ALA A 66 1.09 -2.88 10.73
CA ALA A 66 2.30 -2.46 11.41
C ALA A 66 3.49 -2.43 10.44
N ALA A 67 4.43 -1.53 10.67
CA ALA A 67 5.59 -1.33 9.79
C ALA A 67 6.38 -2.64 9.58
N GLN A 68 6.66 -3.37 10.65
CA GLN A 68 7.41 -4.62 10.54
C GLN A 68 6.62 -5.66 9.74
N ASP A 69 5.33 -5.77 9.95
CA ASP A 69 4.48 -6.72 9.21
C ASP A 69 4.42 -6.36 7.73
N TRP A 70 4.35 -5.07 7.40
CA TRP A 70 4.35 -4.62 6.02
C TRP A 70 5.67 -4.96 5.32
N LEU A 71 6.79 -4.72 5.98
CA LEU A 71 8.10 -5.10 5.46
C LEU A 71 8.19 -6.62 5.22
N ASP A 72 7.71 -7.40 6.16
CA ASP A 72 7.73 -8.86 6.05
C ASP A 72 6.87 -9.35 4.88
N ILE A 73 5.72 -8.73 4.65
CA ILE A 73 4.85 -9.06 3.52
C ILE A 73 5.57 -8.76 2.20
N ILE A 74 6.14 -7.58 2.07
CA ILE A 74 6.79 -7.15 0.83
C ILE A 74 8.03 -7.99 0.55
N ASN A 75 8.77 -8.37 1.59
CA ASN A 75 9.99 -9.18 1.44
C ASN A 75 9.72 -10.68 1.37
N GLY A 76 8.46 -11.08 1.37
CA GLY A 76 8.07 -12.48 1.22
C GLY A 76 8.22 -13.33 2.47
N LYS A 77 8.41 -12.71 3.63
CA LYS A 77 8.55 -13.41 4.92
C LYS A 77 7.20 -13.69 5.58
N LEU A 78 6.17 -12.96 5.20
CA LEU A 78 4.82 -13.09 5.74
C LEU A 78 3.83 -13.09 4.59
N ASP A 79 2.94 -14.06 4.57
CA ASP A 79 1.87 -14.11 3.57
C ASP A 79 0.82 -13.04 3.87
N GLY A 80 0.50 -12.20 2.89
CA GLY A 80 -0.45 -11.11 3.06
C GLY A 80 -1.86 -11.59 3.40
N GLN A 81 -2.30 -12.70 2.81
CA GLN A 81 -3.60 -13.28 3.10
C GLN A 81 -3.67 -13.79 4.53
N MET A 82 -2.62 -14.44 5.00
CA MET A 82 -2.55 -14.90 6.38
C MET A 82 -2.49 -13.73 7.36
N ALA A 83 -1.79 -12.68 7.01
CA ALA A 83 -1.75 -11.47 7.82
C ALA A 83 -3.15 -10.84 7.96
N PHE A 84 -3.91 -10.83 6.87
CA PHE A 84 -5.29 -10.34 6.88
C PHE A 84 -6.17 -11.21 7.78
N MET A 85 -6.08 -12.51 7.65
CA MET A 85 -6.90 -13.46 8.44
C MET A 85 -6.56 -13.43 9.94
N SER A 86 -5.30 -13.16 10.27
CA SER A 86 -4.87 -13.11 11.68
C SER A 86 -5.06 -11.73 12.32
N GLY A 87 -5.55 -10.74 11.56
CA GLY A 87 -5.78 -9.38 12.07
C GLY A 87 -4.56 -8.47 12.05
N LYS A 88 -3.44 -8.92 11.49
CA LYS A 88 -2.24 -8.08 11.35
C LYS A 88 -2.38 -7.05 10.23
N LEU A 89 -3.13 -7.39 9.21
CA LEU A 89 -3.44 -6.51 8.07
C LEU A 89 -4.92 -6.24 8.06
N LYS A 90 -5.31 -4.97 8.08
CA LYS A 90 -6.72 -4.57 8.03
C LYS A 90 -6.98 -3.80 6.75
N VAL A 91 -8.09 -4.12 6.09
CA VAL A 91 -8.51 -3.46 4.86
C VAL A 91 -9.90 -2.89 5.06
N LYS A 92 -10.07 -1.61 4.71
CA LYS A 92 -11.34 -0.91 4.84
C LYS A 92 -11.63 -0.17 3.54
N GLY A 93 -12.88 -0.18 3.11
CA GLY A 93 -13.33 0.54 1.93
C GLY A 93 -13.91 -0.38 0.88
N ASP A 94 -13.98 0.12 -0.36
CA ASP A 94 -14.53 -0.63 -1.49
C ASP A 94 -13.48 -1.59 -2.03
N MET A 95 -13.74 -2.89 -1.85
CA MET A 95 -12.83 -3.94 -2.31
C MET A 95 -13.32 -4.64 -3.58
N SER A 96 -14.31 -4.10 -4.22
CA SER A 96 -14.83 -4.65 -5.46
C SER A 96 -13.97 -4.34 -6.69
#